data_bb818ba926ce20900ec4659928298e96
#
_entry.id   bb818ba926ce20900ec4659928298e96
#
_cell.length_a   1.000
_cell.length_b   1.000
_cell.length_c   1.000
_cell.angle_alpha   90.00
_cell.angle_beta   90.00
_cell.angle_gamma   90.00
#
_symmetry.space_group_name_H-M   'P 1'
#
loop_
_entity.id
_entity.type
_entity.pdbx_description
1 polymer ?
#
loop_
_entity_poly.entity_id
_entity_poly.type
_entity_poly.pdbx_seq_one_letter_code
_entity_poly.pdbx_strand_id
1 'polypeptide(L)'
;MNPNDIENISILKDAGTAAIYGSRSSNGVVLVTTKKGKKNQRATVRLSGMMGWQNPDILFSPVKGYQNATLRNLAATNAGEAPLYTPDQIRDLAAHQNEESWFFDQIVRTALQQNYNLSVSGGSDKTTYMVSMGYYDQESNYVGNSDFGVQRYNFRTNVSTEVGRLKLNAILAYTRNNSVSTTGGSLEVDAARVPTYYYYKMKSEDGRYLLNDVLTEFNPLGALEAGGRNKYRNNYLNANVNAEFRLIDGLKLRGVLGADVINDMRSTRNLGVSYYLNEEATEPRPVKDTDYRTSNWNHTAYLINSQLLLDYNKTFGKHNVSGLFGVTNESFTSSSNEIEKKGVDPDLGIGTDITNSTVGNITGKTFVDESNRTSLTSLLGRVG
;
A
#
# COMPACT_ATOMS: atom_id res chain seq x y z
N MET A 1 -8.58 0.33 7.20
CA MET A 1 -9.93 -0.06 7.70
C MET A 1 -10.65 -0.82 6.59
N ASN A 2 -11.39 -1.88 6.92
CA ASN A 2 -12.19 -2.62 5.92
C ASN A 2 -13.48 -1.82 5.60
N PRO A 3 -13.77 -1.51 4.33
CA PRO A 3 -15.00 -0.82 3.95
C PRO A 3 -16.28 -1.53 4.42
N ASN A 4 -16.28 -2.85 4.49
CA ASN A 4 -17.42 -3.64 4.96
C ASN A 4 -17.78 -3.42 6.44
N ASP A 5 -16.85 -2.86 7.24
CA ASP A 5 -17.07 -2.53 8.65
C ASP A 5 -17.65 -1.12 8.84
N ILE A 6 -17.74 -0.31 7.79
CA ILE A 6 -18.24 1.06 7.86
C ILE A 6 -19.77 1.04 7.83
N GLU A 7 -20.38 1.76 8.76
CA GLU A 7 -21.82 2.01 8.81
C GLU A 7 -22.17 3.34 8.15
N ASN A 8 -21.40 4.40 8.48
CA ASN A 8 -21.64 5.75 7.97
C ASN A 8 -20.34 6.56 7.93
N ILE A 9 -20.28 7.50 6.99
CA ILE A 9 -19.22 8.52 6.90
C ILE A 9 -19.90 9.89 6.92
N SER A 10 -19.52 10.74 7.88
CA SER A 10 -20.00 12.11 8.00
C SER A 10 -18.83 13.08 7.83
N ILE A 11 -19.04 14.11 7.03
CA ILE A 11 -18.02 15.15 6.79
C ILE A 11 -18.52 16.44 7.48
N LEU A 12 -17.77 16.87 8.51
CA LEU A 12 -18.04 18.10 9.25
C LEU A 12 -17.21 19.22 8.62
N LYS A 13 -17.89 20.13 7.91
CA LYS A 13 -17.25 21.23 7.20
C LYS A 13 -17.35 22.56 7.96
N ASP A 14 -18.30 22.66 8.90
CA ASP A 14 -18.55 23.89 9.64
C ASP A 14 -17.62 24.01 10.84
N ALA A 15 -17.03 25.19 11.02
CA ALA A 15 -16.12 25.48 12.12
C ALA A 15 -16.76 25.21 13.50
N GLY A 16 -18.06 25.49 13.66
CA GLY A 16 -18.78 25.24 14.92
C GLY A 16 -18.91 23.75 15.28
N THR A 17 -19.17 22.89 14.32
CA THR A 17 -19.25 21.44 14.52
C THR A 17 -17.88 20.79 14.61
N ALA A 18 -16.89 21.33 13.92
CA ALA A 18 -15.52 20.85 13.93
C ALA A 18 -14.72 21.28 15.17
N ALA A 19 -15.08 22.40 15.80
CA ALA A 19 -14.34 22.99 16.93
C ALA A 19 -14.12 22.04 18.12
N ILE A 20 -15.03 21.10 18.34
CA ILE A 20 -14.89 20.09 19.41
C ILE A 20 -13.71 19.12 19.20
N TYR A 21 -13.17 19.07 17.99
CA TYR A 21 -12.01 18.24 17.62
C TYR A 21 -10.67 19.01 17.67
N GLY A 22 -10.71 20.28 18.16
CA GLY A 22 -9.51 21.09 18.40
C GLY A 22 -8.95 21.77 17.16
N SER A 23 -7.75 22.33 17.29
CA SER A 23 -7.08 23.13 16.24
C SER A 23 -6.78 22.37 14.92
N ARG A 24 -6.69 21.05 14.97
CA ARG A 24 -6.48 20.21 13.78
C ARG A 24 -7.70 20.10 12.87
N SER A 25 -8.87 20.55 13.33
CA SER A 25 -10.12 20.48 12.58
C SER A 25 -10.34 21.65 11.64
N SER A 26 -9.38 22.57 11.49
CA SER A 26 -9.47 23.77 10.63
C SER A 26 -9.83 23.47 9.17
N ASN A 27 -9.43 22.30 8.66
CA ASN A 27 -9.76 21.83 7.30
C ASN A 27 -10.98 20.91 7.24
N GLY A 28 -11.77 20.84 8.33
CA GLY A 28 -12.90 19.92 8.47
C GLY A 28 -12.53 18.58 9.10
N VAL A 29 -13.56 17.79 9.43
CA VAL A 29 -13.42 16.49 10.08
C VAL A 29 -14.19 15.43 9.29
N VAL A 30 -13.57 14.31 9.00
CA VAL A 30 -14.22 13.11 8.46
C VAL A 30 -14.48 12.14 9.62
N LEU A 31 -15.74 11.97 9.97
CA LEU A 31 -16.17 11.07 11.02
C LEU A 31 -16.61 9.73 10.42
N VAL A 32 -15.88 8.66 10.71
CA VAL A 32 -16.20 7.32 10.26
C VAL A 32 -16.83 6.53 11.39
N THR A 33 -18.10 6.18 11.23
CA THR A 33 -18.84 5.33 12.18
C THR A 33 -18.80 3.89 11.70
N THR A 34 -18.38 2.99 12.57
CA THR A 34 -18.30 1.56 12.24
C THR A 34 -19.50 0.80 12.76
N LYS A 35 -19.85 -0.29 12.07
CA LYS A 35 -20.94 -1.19 12.44
C LYS A 35 -20.77 -1.71 13.86
N LYS A 36 -21.91 -1.87 14.55
CA LYS A 36 -22.02 -2.36 15.94
C LYS A 36 -23.08 -3.46 16.01
N GLY A 37 -23.02 -4.27 17.04
CA GLY A 37 -24.13 -5.15 17.39
C GLY A 37 -25.36 -4.35 17.86
N LYS A 38 -26.54 -4.94 17.76
CA LYS A 38 -27.80 -4.33 18.24
C LYS A 38 -28.30 -5.04 19.46
N LYS A 39 -28.88 -4.28 20.42
CA LYS A 39 -29.51 -4.85 21.63
C LYS A 39 -30.65 -5.79 21.25
N ASN A 40 -30.82 -6.84 22.05
CA ASN A 40 -31.89 -7.85 21.90
C ASN A 40 -31.92 -8.51 20.50
N GLN A 41 -30.79 -8.61 19.84
CA GLN A 41 -30.62 -9.25 18.54
C GLN A 41 -29.91 -10.59 18.71
N ARG A 42 -30.49 -11.66 18.14
CA ARG A 42 -29.81 -12.96 18.00
C ARG A 42 -28.55 -12.80 17.17
N ALA A 43 -27.58 -13.69 17.40
CA ALA A 43 -26.38 -13.74 16.62
C ALA A 43 -26.70 -13.86 15.12
N THR A 44 -26.19 -12.93 14.33
CA THR A 44 -26.33 -12.91 12.88
C THR A 44 -24.95 -13.07 12.28
N VAL A 45 -24.80 -14.08 11.44
CA VAL A 45 -23.57 -14.34 10.68
C VAL A 45 -23.79 -13.80 9.25
N ARG A 46 -22.82 -13.04 8.76
CA ARG A 46 -22.81 -12.56 7.38
C ARG A 46 -21.48 -12.94 6.74
N LEU A 47 -21.56 -13.64 5.61
CA LEU A 47 -20.44 -13.96 4.75
C LEU A 47 -20.63 -13.26 3.42
N SER A 48 -19.59 -12.64 2.89
CA SER A 48 -19.54 -12.09 1.53
C SER A 48 -18.22 -12.43 0.87
N GLY A 49 -18.26 -12.69 -0.42
CA GLY A 49 -17.08 -12.98 -1.25
C GLY A 49 -17.21 -12.30 -2.60
N MET A 50 -16.09 -11.87 -3.13
CA MET A 50 -15.93 -11.34 -4.48
C MET A 50 -14.67 -11.96 -5.09
N MET A 51 -14.78 -12.42 -6.31
CA MET A 51 -13.66 -12.86 -7.14
C MET A 51 -13.80 -12.16 -8.49
N GLY A 52 -12.70 -11.64 -9.00
CA GLY A 52 -12.66 -10.92 -10.27
C GLY A 52 -11.29 -11.02 -10.92
N TRP A 53 -11.25 -10.72 -12.19
CA TRP A 53 -10.03 -10.64 -12.97
C TRP A 53 -9.81 -9.20 -13.40
N GLN A 54 -8.61 -8.69 -13.13
CA GLN A 54 -8.18 -7.38 -13.58
C GLN A 54 -7.43 -7.56 -14.90
N ASN A 55 -7.98 -7.00 -15.96
CA ASN A 55 -7.31 -6.92 -17.25
C ASN A 55 -6.84 -5.47 -17.43
N PRO A 56 -5.52 -5.23 -17.66
CA PRO A 56 -5.04 -3.88 -17.94
C PRO A 56 -5.70 -3.32 -19.20
N ASP A 57 -6.30 -2.13 -19.10
CA ASP A 57 -6.83 -1.40 -20.24
C ASP A 57 -5.77 -0.42 -20.74
N ILE A 58 -5.30 -0.62 -21.96
CA ILE A 58 -4.23 0.16 -22.56
C ILE A 58 -4.86 1.22 -23.46
N LEU A 59 -4.76 2.48 -23.04
CA LEU A 59 -5.42 3.63 -23.68
C LEU A 59 -4.74 4.07 -25.00
N PHE A 60 -3.62 3.47 -25.37
CA PHE A 60 -2.90 3.76 -26.61
C PHE A 60 -2.35 2.46 -27.21
N SER A 61 -2.08 2.49 -28.51
CA SER A 61 -1.43 1.40 -29.23
C SER A 61 -0.19 1.91 -29.96
N PRO A 62 0.87 1.11 -30.09
CA PRO A 62 2.04 1.50 -30.85
C PRO A 62 1.72 1.61 -32.33
N VAL A 63 2.46 2.43 -33.04
CA VAL A 63 2.47 2.39 -34.50
C VAL A 63 3.22 1.16 -34.98
N LYS A 64 2.89 0.67 -36.16
CA LYS A 64 3.60 -0.44 -36.79
C LYS A 64 5.07 -0.11 -37.04
N GLY A 65 5.93 -1.12 -37.01
CA GLY A 65 7.39 -0.97 -37.15
C GLY A 65 7.80 -0.18 -38.41
N TYR A 66 7.19 -0.48 -39.56
CA TYR A 66 7.48 0.26 -40.81
C TYR A 66 7.04 1.74 -40.70
N GLN A 67 5.95 2.04 -40.01
CA GLN A 67 5.50 3.41 -39.77
C GLN A 67 6.47 4.15 -38.83
N ASN A 68 6.92 3.49 -37.77
CA ASN A 68 7.93 4.04 -36.88
C ASN A 68 9.24 4.36 -37.63
N ALA A 69 9.75 3.42 -38.42
CA ALA A 69 10.96 3.62 -39.21
C ALA A 69 10.81 4.80 -40.21
N THR A 70 9.64 4.93 -40.85
CA THR A 70 9.33 6.05 -41.76
C THR A 70 9.32 7.39 -41.01
N LEU A 71 8.69 7.45 -39.82
CA LEU A 71 8.65 8.66 -39.00
C LEU A 71 10.03 9.06 -38.46
N ARG A 72 10.88 8.09 -38.11
CA ARG A 72 12.26 8.33 -37.69
C ARG A 72 13.12 8.88 -38.86
N ASN A 73 12.96 8.37 -40.08
CA ASN A 73 13.59 8.93 -41.25
C ASN A 73 13.14 10.38 -41.51
N LEU A 74 11.84 10.65 -41.41
CA LEU A 74 11.32 12.01 -41.56
C LEU A 74 11.91 12.96 -40.51
N ALA A 75 12.00 12.51 -39.26
CA ALA A 75 12.62 13.30 -38.19
C ALA A 75 14.11 13.60 -38.46
N ALA A 76 14.88 12.59 -38.86
CA ALA A 76 16.28 12.76 -39.24
C ALA A 76 16.45 13.75 -40.39
N THR A 77 15.66 13.61 -41.45
CA THR A 77 15.68 14.52 -42.60
C THR A 77 15.33 15.96 -42.21
N ASN A 78 14.33 16.16 -41.36
CA ASN A 78 13.95 17.48 -40.83
C ASN A 78 15.07 18.10 -39.96
N ALA A 79 15.87 17.27 -39.30
CA ALA A 79 17.06 17.71 -38.57
C ALA A 79 18.31 17.96 -39.44
N GLY A 80 18.22 17.71 -40.75
CA GLY A 80 19.35 17.84 -41.68
C GLY A 80 20.28 16.61 -41.65
N GLU A 81 19.84 15.50 -41.09
CA GLU A 81 20.58 14.25 -40.97
C GLU A 81 20.19 13.25 -42.09
N ALA A 82 21.04 12.26 -42.31
CA ALA A 82 20.74 11.17 -43.24
C ALA A 82 19.63 10.26 -42.72
N PRO A 83 18.79 9.67 -43.59
CA PRO A 83 17.81 8.68 -43.19
C PRO A 83 18.44 7.51 -42.43
N LEU A 84 17.83 7.07 -41.36
CA LEU A 84 18.28 5.97 -40.47
C LEU A 84 18.00 4.59 -41.09
N TYR A 85 16.95 4.48 -41.91
CA TYR A 85 16.49 3.23 -42.53
C TYR A 85 16.45 3.37 -44.03
N THR A 86 16.95 2.35 -44.73
CA THR A 86 16.86 2.29 -46.21
C THR A 86 15.43 1.97 -46.66
N PRO A 87 15.03 2.26 -47.89
CA PRO A 87 13.74 1.85 -48.44
C PRO A 87 13.50 0.34 -48.40
N ASP A 88 14.55 -0.48 -48.53
CA ASP A 88 14.47 -1.93 -48.45
C ASP A 88 14.16 -2.41 -47.03
N GLN A 89 14.77 -1.84 -46.01
CA GLN A 89 14.47 -2.12 -44.60
C GLN A 89 13.03 -1.74 -44.27
N ILE A 90 12.52 -0.61 -44.75
CA ILE A 90 11.13 -0.22 -44.54
C ILE A 90 10.14 -1.18 -45.21
N ARG A 91 10.47 -1.65 -46.44
CA ARG A 91 9.66 -2.67 -47.14
C ARG A 91 9.66 -4.01 -46.41
N ASP A 92 10.80 -4.43 -45.88
CA ASP A 92 10.91 -5.64 -45.07
C ASP A 92 10.08 -5.57 -43.81
N LEU A 93 10.16 -4.48 -43.04
CA LEU A 93 9.30 -4.24 -41.87
C LEU A 93 7.80 -4.25 -42.23
N ALA A 94 7.43 -3.70 -43.39
CA ALA A 94 6.03 -3.72 -43.83
C ALA A 94 5.56 -5.13 -44.20
N ALA A 95 6.46 -5.95 -44.80
CA ALA A 95 6.14 -7.35 -45.11
C ALA A 95 5.89 -8.20 -43.88
N HIS A 96 6.60 -7.93 -42.74
CA HIS A 96 6.52 -8.69 -41.49
C HIS A 96 5.63 -8.01 -40.42
N GLN A 97 4.81 -7.03 -40.79
CA GLN A 97 3.97 -6.27 -39.84
C GLN A 97 2.98 -7.09 -39.02
N ASN A 98 2.68 -8.33 -39.40
CA ASN A 98 1.81 -9.25 -38.66
C ASN A 98 2.59 -10.15 -37.69
N GLU A 99 3.92 -10.12 -37.75
CA GLU A 99 4.81 -10.85 -36.83
C GLU A 99 5.31 -9.96 -35.69
N GLU A 100 4.93 -8.69 -35.73
CA GLU A 100 5.30 -7.72 -34.70
C GLU A 100 4.68 -8.05 -33.35
N SER A 101 5.46 -7.83 -32.29
CA SER A 101 5.04 -7.95 -30.91
C SER A 101 5.41 -6.70 -30.12
N TRP A 102 4.47 -6.19 -29.37
CA TRP A 102 4.74 -5.04 -28.52
C TRP A 102 5.24 -5.49 -27.14
N PHE A 103 6.35 -4.93 -26.66
CA PHE A 103 6.97 -5.33 -25.41
C PHE A 103 6.05 -5.11 -24.20
N PHE A 104 5.21 -4.07 -24.24
CA PHE A 104 4.25 -3.81 -23.18
C PHE A 104 3.28 -5.00 -22.98
N ASP A 105 2.75 -5.58 -24.05
CA ASP A 105 1.86 -6.73 -23.99
C ASP A 105 2.52 -7.98 -23.40
N GLN A 106 3.85 -8.07 -23.54
CA GLN A 106 4.62 -9.20 -23.03
C GLN A 106 4.90 -9.11 -21.53
N ILE A 107 4.85 -7.91 -20.93
CA ILE A 107 5.11 -7.70 -19.50
C ILE A 107 3.85 -7.60 -18.65
N VAL A 108 2.67 -7.51 -19.26
CA VAL A 108 1.39 -7.43 -18.53
C VAL A 108 0.60 -8.72 -18.68
N ARG A 109 -0.24 -8.98 -17.68
CA ARG A 109 -1.14 -10.14 -17.64
C ARG A 109 -2.45 -9.80 -16.97
N THR A 110 -3.46 -10.59 -17.24
CA THR A 110 -4.69 -10.60 -16.42
C THR A 110 -4.35 -11.15 -15.02
N ALA A 111 -4.79 -10.45 -13.99
CA ALA A 111 -4.51 -10.77 -12.60
C ALA A 111 -5.78 -11.12 -11.82
N LEU A 112 -5.70 -12.08 -10.91
CA LEU A 112 -6.80 -12.48 -10.04
C LEU A 112 -6.89 -11.51 -8.85
N GLN A 113 -8.13 -11.15 -8.50
CA GLN A 113 -8.46 -10.39 -7.31
C GLN A 113 -9.54 -11.11 -6.51
N GLN A 114 -9.34 -11.24 -5.20
CA GLN A 114 -10.26 -11.92 -4.29
C GLN A 114 -10.49 -11.08 -3.05
N ASN A 115 -11.73 -11.07 -2.54
CA ASN A 115 -12.08 -10.37 -1.32
C ASN A 115 -13.16 -11.14 -0.56
N TYR A 116 -12.85 -11.62 0.64
CA TYR A 116 -13.73 -12.39 1.50
C TYR A 116 -13.91 -11.68 2.83
N ASN A 117 -15.16 -11.61 3.30
CA ASN A 117 -15.49 -10.97 4.57
C ASN A 117 -16.48 -11.84 5.33
N LEU A 118 -16.16 -12.08 6.61
CA LEU A 118 -17.01 -12.75 7.58
C LEU A 118 -17.29 -11.80 8.73
N SER A 119 -18.55 -11.67 9.14
CA SER A 119 -18.89 -10.94 10.34
C SER A 119 -19.96 -11.64 11.16
N VAL A 120 -19.85 -11.51 12.48
CA VAL A 120 -20.82 -12.00 13.45
C VAL A 120 -21.22 -10.84 14.35
N SER A 121 -22.51 -10.57 14.47
CA SER A 121 -23.02 -9.50 15.32
C SER A 121 -24.27 -9.92 16.06
N GLY A 122 -24.47 -9.39 17.26
CA GLY A 122 -25.63 -9.69 18.10
C GLY A 122 -25.61 -8.88 19.40
N GLY A 123 -26.53 -9.22 20.30
CA GLY A 123 -26.54 -8.61 21.62
C GLY A 123 -27.74 -9.02 22.48
N SER A 124 -27.54 -8.89 23.78
CA SER A 124 -28.57 -8.96 24.82
C SER A 124 -29.19 -7.57 25.12
N ASP A 125 -29.93 -7.46 26.18
CA ASP A 125 -30.42 -6.18 26.72
C ASP A 125 -29.28 -5.24 27.17
N LYS A 126 -28.16 -5.81 27.63
CA LYS A 126 -27.04 -5.06 28.24
C LYS A 126 -25.77 -5.06 27.39
N THR A 127 -25.55 -6.10 26.63
CA THR A 127 -24.29 -6.27 25.88
C THR A 127 -24.55 -6.40 24.41
N THR A 128 -23.79 -5.67 23.58
CA THR A 128 -23.78 -5.82 22.13
C THR A 128 -22.37 -6.13 21.65
N TYR A 129 -22.26 -6.92 20.61
CA TYR A 129 -20.98 -7.30 20.03
C TYR A 129 -21.04 -7.37 18.51
N MET A 130 -19.90 -7.09 17.89
CA MET A 130 -19.61 -7.34 16.49
C MET A 130 -18.17 -7.79 16.37
N VAL A 131 -17.95 -8.85 15.63
CA VAL A 131 -16.62 -9.34 15.24
C VAL A 131 -16.62 -9.48 13.74
N SER A 132 -15.58 -9.00 13.06
CA SER A 132 -15.40 -9.17 11.63
C SER A 132 -13.98 -9.60 11.30
N MET A 133 -13.85 -10.35 10.20
CA MET A 133 -12.60 -10.78 9.59
C MET A 133 -12.71 -10.53 8.10
N GLY A 134 -11.61 -10.07 7.49
CA GLY A 134 -11.52 -9.85 6.06
C GLY A 134 -10.20 -10.35 5.51
N TYR A 135 -10.26 -10.93 4.33
CA TYR A 135 -9.10 -11.31 3.52
C TYR A 135 -9.25 -10.69 2.14
N TYR A 136 -8.20 -10.05 1.69
CA TYR A 136 -8.09 -9.49 0.35
C TYR A 136 -6.77 -9.95 -0.26
N ASP A 137 -6.83 -10.42 -1.49
CA ASP A 137 -5.68 -10.85 -2.27
C ASP A 137 -5.82 -10.31 -3.70
N GLN A 138 -4.75 -9.68 -4.17
CA GLN A 138 -4.67 -9.13 -5.51
C GLN A 138 -3.31 -9.46 -6.09
N GLU A 139 -3.30 -10.28 -7.11
CA GLU A 139 -2.10 -10.55 -7.90
C GLU A 139 -1.65 -9.32 -8.68
N SER A 140 -0.37 -9.27 -9.02
CA SER A 140 0.17 -8.24 -9.90
C SER A 140 -0.27 -8.45 -11.35
N ASN A 141 -0.56 -7.35 -12.05
CA ASN A 141 -0.76 -7.35 -13.49
C ASN A 141 0.55 -7.48 -14.29
N TYR A 142 1.71 -7.45 -13.64
CA TYR A 142 2.97 -7.77 -14.31
C TYR A 142 3.19 -9.29 -14.35
N VAL A 143 3.81 -9.74 -15.43
CA VAL A 143 4.40 -11.09 -15.52
C VAL A 143 5.57 -11.20 -14.54
N GLY A 144 6.20 -12.37 -14.47
CA GLY A 144 7.38 -12.61 -13.64
C GLY A 144 7.01 -13.39 -12.38
N ASN A 145 7.42 -12.93 -11.22
CA ASN A 145 7.32 -13.71 -10.00
C ASN A 145 5.88 -13.83 -9.49
N SER A 146 5.43 -15.04 -9.19
CA SER A 146 4.07 -15.35 -8.73
C SER A 146 3.70 -14.73 -7.38
N ASP A 147 4.69 -14.26 -6.59
CA ASP A 147 4.45 -13.61 -5.31
C ASP A 147 4.24 -12.09 -5.41
N PHE A 148 4.33 -11.51 -6.61
CA PHE A 148 4.00 -10.10 -6.82
C PHE A 148 2.51 -9.84 -6.62
N GLY A 149 2.20 -8.85 -5.79
CA GLY A 149 0.83 -8.50 -5.49
C GLY A 149 0.64 -7.95 -4.08
N VAL A 150 -0.60 -7.95 -3.62
CA VAL A 150 -1.01 -7.39 -2.33
C VAL A 150 -1.92 -8.37 -1.61
N GLN A 151 -1.59 -8.70 -0.36
CA GLN A 151 -2.43 -9.47 0.55
C GLN A 151 -2.76 -8.66 1.79
N ARG A 152 -4.03 -8.58 2.14
CA ARG A 152 -4.47 -7.85 3.31
C ARG A 152 -5.39 -8.68 4.19
N TYR A 153 -5.07 -8.71 5.47
CA TYR A 153 -5.84 -9.36 6.53
C TYR A 153 -6.41 -8.27 7.44
N ASN A 154 -7.69 -8.35 7.74
CA ASN A 154 -8.37 -7.44 8.65
C ASN A 154 -9.04 -8.24 9.75
N PHE A 155 -8.95 -7.74 10.96
CA PHE A 155 -9.72 -8.20 12.12
C PHE A 155 -10.30 -6.99 12.83
N ARG A 156 -11.55 -7.07 13.27
CA ARG A 156 -12.17 -6.05 14.08
C ARG A 156 -13.13 -6.66 15.08
N THR A 157 -13.13 -6.12 16.29
CA THR A 157 -14.16 -6.38 17.27
C THR A 157 -14.66 -5.08 17.89
N ASN A 158 -15.94 -5.03 18.20
CA ASN A 158 -16.60 -3.94 18.86
C ASN A 158 -17.56 -4.54 19.91
N VAL A 159 -17.31 -4.26 21.17
CA VAL A 159 -18.12 -4.76 22.29
C VAL A 159 -18.56 -3.57 23.12
N SER A 160 -19.85 -3.51 23.42
CA SER A 160 -20.41 -2.52 24.34
C SER A 160 -21.23 -3.22 25.41
N THR A 161 -21.03 -2.88 26.66
CA THR A 161 -21.78 -3.47 27.77
C THR A 161 -22.19 -2.41 28.79
N GLU A 162 -23.33 -2.62 29.43
CA GLU A 162 -23.88 -1.77 30.49
C GLU A 162 -24.04 -2.58 31.78
N VAL A 163 -23.35 -2.15 32.85
CA VAL A 163 -23.42 -2.78 34.18
C VAL A 163 -23.73 -1.71 35.21
N GLY A 164 -24.99 -1.67 35.65
CA GLY A 164 -25.47 -0.66 36.60
C GLY A 164 -25.32 0.76 36.02
N ARG A 165 -24.45 1.56 36.65
CA ARG A 165 -24.18 2.94 36.25
C ARG A 165 -22.99 3.07 35.24
N LEU A 166 -22.32 1.96 35.00
CA LEU A 166 -21.13 1.92 34.09
C LEU A 166 -21.52 1.41 32.72
N LYS A 167 -21.15 2.17 31.68
CA LYS A 167 -21.20 1.75 30.30
C LYS A 167 -19.78 1.67 29.73
N LEU A 168 -19.42 0.52 29.23
CA LEU A 168 -18.12 0.28 28.60
C LEU A 168 -18.30 0.02 27.11
N ASN A 169 -17.42 0.59 26.32
CA ASN A 169 -17.31 0.29 24.89
C ASN A 169 -15.83 0.06 24.55
N ALA A 170 -15.54 -1.09 23.95
CA ALA A 170 -14.21 -1.46 23.55
C ALA A 170 -14.18 -1.78 22.04
N ILE A 171 -13.22 -1.23 21.34
CA ILE A 171 -12.96 -1.47 19.93
C ILE A 171 -11.52 -1.93 19.80
N LEU A 172 -11.32 -3.01 19.07
CA LEU A 172 -10.00 -3.45 18.64
C LEU A 172 -10.04 -3.72 17.14
N ALA A 173 -9.14 -3.14 16.39
CA ALA A 173 -9.01 -3.39 14.96
C ALA A 173 -7.55 -3.63 14.60
N TYR A 174 -7.30 -4.65 13.82
CA TYR A 174 -5.97 -4.99 13.31
C TYR A 174 -6.03 -5.16 11.80
N THR A 175 -5.06 -4.57 11.13
CA THR A 175 -4.86 -4.74 9.69
C THR A 175 -3.41 -5.10 9.44
N ARG A 176 -3.19 -6.16 8.68
CA ARG A 176 -1.88 -6.50 8.12
C ARG A 176 -1.98 -6.45 6.61
N ASN A 177 -1.10 -5.67 6.00
CA ASN A 177 -0.97 -5.57 4.56
C ASN A 177 0.45 -6.02 4.17
N ASN A 178 0.55 -7.01 3.31
CA ASN A 178 1.79 -7.47 2.71
C ASN A 178 1.74 -7.10 1.22
N SER A 179 2.79 -6.50 0.70
CA SER A 179 2.93 -6.31 -0.75
C SER A 179 4.31 -6.73 -1.21
N VAL A 180 4.37 -7.30 -2.38
CA VAL A 180 5.61 -7.67 -3.05
C VAL A 180 5.59 -7.05 -4.43
N SER A 181 6.68 -6.36 -4.80
CA SER A 181 6.84 -5.73 -6.10
C SER A 181 8.28 -5.88 -6.59
N THR A 182 8.50 -5.65 -7.88
CA THR A 182 9.85 -5.53 -8.44
C THR A 182 10.60 -4.32 -7.87
N THR A 183 11.93 -4.36 -7.92
CA THR A 183 12.79 -3.19 -7.69
C THR A 183 13.05 -2.40 -8.97
N GLY A 184 12.65 -2.92 -10.15
CA GLY A 184 12.72 -2.20 -11.42
C GLY A 184 11.87 -0.94 -11.38
N GLY A 185 12.32 0.10 -12.07
CA GLY A 185 11.62 1.39 -12.17
C GLY A 185 10.42 1.34 -13.13
N SER A 186 10.30 2.32 -14.01
CA SER A 186 9.17 2.52 -14.93
C SER A 186 9.11 1.48 -16.06
N LEU A 187 8.96 0.21 -15.72
CA LEU A 187 9.02 -0.92 -16.67
C LEU A 187 7.99 -0.79 -17.80
N GLU A 188 6.80 -0.28 -17.47
CA GLU A 188 5.70 -0.04 -18.42
C GLU A 188 6.08 1.04 -19.44
N VAL A 189 6.73 2.12 -19.00
CA VAL A 189 7.17 3.19 -19.89
C VAL A 189 8.31 2.72 -20.78
N ASP A 190 9.26 1.97 -20.22
CA ASP A 190 10.39 1.42 -20.97
C ASP A 190 9.94 0.41 -22.01
N ALA A 191 9.01 -0.48 -21.67
CA ALA A 191 8.46 -1.43 -22.63
C ALA A 191 7.60 -0.73 -23.71
N ALA A 192 6.83 0.29 -23.33
CA ALA A 192 5.92 0.97 -24.26
C ALA A 192 6.64 1.78 -25.33
N ARG A 193 7.84 2.30 -25.06
CA ARG A 193 8.61 3.12 -26.01
C ARG A 193 9.40 2.32 -27.05
N VAL A 194 9.50 0.98 -26.89
CA VAL A 194 10.18 0.13 -27.87
C VAL A 194 9.29 -0.05 -29.09
N PRO A 195 9.81 0.23 -30.32
CA PRO A 195 9.08 -0.03 -31.56
C PRO A 195 8.72 -1.51 -31.72
N THR A 196 7.61 -1.78 -32.39
CA THR A 196 7.13 -3.15 -32.66
C THR A 196 7.88 -3.80 -33.82
N TYR A 197 9.21 -3.75 -33.82
CA TYR A 197 9.98 -4.40 -34.87
C TYR A 197 9.96 -5.92 -34.68
N TYR A 198 9.59 -6.67 -35.72
CA TYR A 198 9.41 -8.13 -35.65
C TYR A 198 10.66 -8.89 -35.16
N TYR A 199 11.85 -8.33 -35.36
CA TYR A 199 13.12 -8.89 -34.90
C TYR A 199 13.52 -8.51 -33.48
N TYR A 200 12.77 -7.61 -32.81
CA TYR A 200 13.00 -7.31 -31.40
C TYR A 200 12.35 -8.36 -30.50
N LYS A 201 13.19 -8.99 -29.70
CA LYS A 201 12.77 -9.97 -28.71
C LYS A 201 13.28 -9.55 -27.34
N MET A 202 12.49 -9.73 -26.30
CA MET A 202 12.95 -9.53 -24.92
C MET A 202 13.73 -10.73 -24.40
N LYS A 203 13.46 -11.94 -24.90
CA LYS A 203 14.08 -13.17 -24.43
C LYS A 203 14.37 -14.09 -25.60
N SER A 204 15.56 -14.68 -25.62
CA SER A 204 15.95 -15.70 -26.60
C SER A 204 15.32 -17.06 -26.24
N GLU A 205 15.41 -18.02 -27.18
CA GLU A 205 14.90 -19.38 -26.97
C GLU A 205 15.61 -20.13 -25.80
N ASP A 206 16.90 -19.83 -25.61
CA ASP A 206 17.69 -20.39 -24.50
C ASP A 206 17.56 -19.63 -23.18
N GLY A 207 16.63 -18.64 -23.11
CA GLY A 207 16.24 -17.96 -21.90
C GLY A 207 17.03 -16.71 -21.53
N ARG A 208 17.95 -16.23 -22.40
CA ARG A 208 18.73 -15.01 -22.19
C ARG A 208 17.89 -13.76 -22.43
N TYR A 209 18.07 -12.71 -21.62
CA TYR A 209 17.38 -11.42 -21.78
C TYR A 209 18.15 -10.53 -22.76
N LEU A 210 17.48 -10.08 -23.83
CA LEU A 210 18.07 -9.38 -24.94
C LEU A 210 17.90 -7.87 -24.84
N LEU A 211 18.90 -7.13 -25.26
CA LEU A 211 18.89 -5.68 -25.43
C LEU A 211 18.47 -5.32 -26.86
N ASN A 212 18.22 -4.05 -27.10
CA ASN A 212 17.97 -3.49 -28.41
C ASN A 212 18.54 -2.06 -28.54
N ASP A 213 18.36 -1.39 -29.67
CA ASP A 213 18.86 -0.03 -29.89
C ASP A 213 18.09 1.07 -29.09
N VAL A 214 16.97 0.73 -28.49
CA VAL A 214 16.21 1.64 -27.63
C VAL A 214 16.49 1.37 -26.13
N LEU A 215 16.47 0.10 -25.74
CA LEU A 215 16.80 -0.37 -24.39
C LEU A 215 18.22 -0.98 -24.44
N THR A 216 19.23 -0.13 -24.31
CA THR A 216 20.63 -0.49 -24.48
C THR A 216 21.32 -1.01 -23.23
N GLU A 217 20.70 -0.84 -22.06
CA GLU A 217 21.30 -1.19 -20.75
C GLU A 217 20.40 -2.07 -19.88
N PHE A 218 19.16 -2.31 -20.30
CA PHE A 218 18.16 -2.88 -19.44
C PHE A 218 17.04 -3.54 -20.25
N ASN A 219 16.41 -4.57 -19.68
CA ASN A 219 15.28 -5.29 -20.28
C ASN A 219 14.17 -5.42 -19.24
N PRO A 220 12.94 -4.92 -19.51
CA PRO A 220 11.83 -4.97 -18.57
C PRO A 220 11.45 -6.38 -18.11
N LEU A 221 11.44 -7.35 -19.02
CA LEU A 221 11.10 -8.74 -18.69
C LEU A 221 12.17 -9.36 -17.78
N GLY A 222 13.45 -9.12 -18.08
CA GLY A 222 14.54 -9.58 -17.24
C GLY A 222 14.46 -9.00 -15.81
N ALA A 223 14.13 -7.72 -15.71
CA ALA A 223 13.92 -7.07 -14.41
C ALA A 223 12.74 -7.68 -13.61
N LEU A 224 11.67 -8.10 -14.29
CA LEU A 224 10.50 -8.74 -13.67
C LEU A 224 10.78 -10.18 -13.25
N GLU A 225 11.46 -10.97 -14.07
CA GLU A 225 11.66 -12.40 -13.83
C GLU A 225 12.88 -12.67 -12.92
N ALA A 226 13.99 -11.97 -13.15
CA ALA A 226 15.28 -12.22 -12.50
C ALA A 226 15.77 -11.08 -11.60
N GLY A 227 15.12 -9.91 -11.65
CA GLY A 227 15.50 -8.74 -10.87
C GLY A 227 15.14 -8.85 -9.40
N GLY A 228 15.44 -7.79 -8.68
CA GLY A 228 15.19 -7.70 -7.24
C GLY A 228 13.73 -7.54 -6.84
N ARG A 229 13.50 -7.53 -5.53
CA ARG A 229 12.16 -7.46 -4.93
C ARG A 229 12.11 -6.48 -3.78
N ASN A 230 11.01 -5.76 -3.71
CA ASN A 230 10.57 -5.02 -2.55
C ASN A 230 9.49 -5.82 -1.84
N LYS A 231 9.72 -6.18 -0.59
CA LYS A 231 8.71 -6.73 0.31
C LYS A 231 8.33 -5.68 1.32
N TYR A 232 7.07 -5.29 1.34
CA TYR A 232 6.54 -4.32 2.28
C TYR A 232 5.48 -4.97 3.16
N ARG A 233 5.61 -4.80 4.46
CA ARG A 233 4.64 -5.25 5.46
C ARG A 233 4.23 -4.08 6.33
N ASN A 234 2.96 -3.78 6.33
CA ASN A 234 2.36 -2.80 7.20
C ASN A 234 1.43 -3.49 8.20
N ASN A 235 1.65 -3.27 9.49
CA ASN A 235 0.77 -3.71 10.55
C ASN A 235 0.20 -2.47 11.24
N TYR A 236 -1.11 -2.40 11.32
CA TYR A 236 -1.84 -1.34 11.97
C TYR A 236 -2.77 -1.91 13.02
N LEU A 237 -2.57 -1.52 14.27
CA LEU A 237 -3.44 -1.86 15.40
C LEU A 237 -4.10 -0.58 15.91
N ASN A 238 -5.42 -0.59 16.00
CA ASN A 238 -6.21 0.44 16.65
C ASN A 238 -6.97 -0.19 17.83
N ALA A 239 -6.78 0.34 19.01
CA ALA A 239 -7.51 -0.04 20.21
C ALA A 239 -8.15 1.19 20.82
N ASN A 240 -9.41 1.10 21.22
CA ASN A 240 -10.13 2.17 21.89
C ASN A 240 -11.02 1.61 22.99
N VAL A 241 -10.92 2.18 24.18
CA VAL A 241 -11.79 1.87 25.31
C VAL A 241 -12.42 3.17 25.78
N ASN A 242 -13.74 3.16 25.90
CA ASN A 242 -14.54 4.26 26.39
C ASN A 242 -15.37 3.76 27.58
N ALA A 243 -15.19 4.38 28.74
CA ALA A 243 -15.91 4.10 29.95
C ALA A 243 -16.74 5.33 30.35
N GLU A 244 -18.06 5.18 30.45
CA GLU A 244 -18.98 6.22 30.93
C GLU A 244 -19.60 5.79 32.24
N PHE A 245 -19.40 6.56 33.30
CA PHE A 245 -19.98 6.32 34.62
C PHE A 245 -20.96 7.42 34.96
N ARG A 246 -22.22 7.05 35.24
CA ARG A 246 -23.26 7.97 35.68
C ARG A 246 -23.09 8.26 37.17
N LEU A 247 -22.64 9.47 37.50
CA LEU A 247 -22.43 9.92 38.85
C LEU A 247 -23.78 10.18 39.56
N ILE A 248 -24.55 11.07 38.98
CA ILE A 248 -25.92 11.43 39.39
C ILE A 248 -26.78 11.67 38.16
N ASP A 249 -28.04 11.93 38.31
CA ASP A 249 -28.92 12.30 37.21
C ASP A 249 -28.45 13.58 36.52
N GLY A 250 -28.25 13.50 35.22
CA GLY A 250 -27.70 14.58 34.37
C GLY A 250 -26.17 14.69 34.38
N LEU A 251 -25.41 14.04 35.29
CA LEU A 251 -23.96 14.17 35.38
C LEU A 251 -23.25 12.84 35.12
N LYS A 252 -22.33 12.82 34.15
CA LYS A 252 -21.55 11.66 33.75
C LYS A 252 -20.05 11.97 33.74
N LEU A 253 -19.26 11.01 34.18
CA LEU A 253 -17.81 10.99 33.98
C LEU A 253 -17.48 10.03 32.85
N ARG A 254 -16.70 10.48 31.87
CA ARG A 254 -16.29 9.68 30.73
C ARG A 254 -14.78 9.64 30.64
N GLY A 255 -14.23 8.44 30.60
CA GLY A 255 -12.82 8.19 30.30
C GLY A 255 -12.70 7.57 28.91
N VAL A 256 -11.77 8.06 28.09
CA VAL A 256 -11.44 7.50 26.80
C VAL A 256 -9.94 7.20 26.75
N LEU A 257 -9.58 6.00 26.33
CA LEU A 257 -8.21 5.62 26.05
C LEU A 257 -8.16 5.03 24.66
N GLY A 258 -7.41 5.69 23.76
CA GLY A 258 -7.16 5.24 22.39
C GLY A 258 -5.69 4.99 22.18
N ALA A 259 -5.38 3.97 21.41
CA ALA A 259 -4.03 3.65 20.97
C ALA A 259 -4.04 3.24 19.50
N ASP A 260 -3.21 3.91 18.69
CA ASP A 260 -2.87 3.49 17.35
C ASP A 260 -1.40 3.07 17.33
N VAL A 261 -1.14 1.87 16.82
CA VAL A 261 0.20 1.34 16.64
C VAL A 261 0.40 1.01 15.18
N ILE A 262 1.43 1.62 14.61
CA ILE A 262 1.89 1.36 13.24
C ILE A 262 3.24 0.66 13.34
N ASN A 263 3.39 -0.41 12.58
CA ASN A 263 4.68 -1.07 12.39
C ASN A 263 4.84 -1.41 10.92
N ASP A 264 5.70 -0.64 10.25
CA ASP A 264 6.02 -0.78 8.84
C ASP A 264 7.40 -1.41 8.68
N MET A 265 7.50 -2.41 7.85
CA MET A 265 8.74 -3.11 7.53
C MET A 265 8.89 -3.15 6.01
N ARG A 266 9.99 -2.66 5.50
CA ARG A 266 10.36 -2.78 4.08
C ARG A 266 11.66 -3.54 3.98
N SER A 267 11.66 -4.59 3.18
CA SER A 267 12.85 -5.34 2.82
C SER A 267 13.04 -5.27 1.31
N THR A 268 14.14 -4.69 0.89
CA THR A 268 14.51 -4.53 -0.51
C THR A 268 15.72 -5.40 -0.81
N ARG A 269 15.66 -6.15 -1.90
CA ARG A 269 16.80 -6.88 -2.44
C ARG A 269 16.93 -6.55 -3.92
N ASN A 270 17.98 -5.84 -4.29
CA ASN A 270 18.35 -5.61 -5.68
C ASN A 270 19.22 -6.75 -6.17
N LEU A 271 18.89 -7.31 -7.32
CA LEU A 271 19.67 -8.33 -8.01
C LEU A 271 20.08 -7.80 -9.38
N GLY A 272 21.31 -8.02 -9.75
CA GLY A 272 21.78 -7.78 -11.10
C GLY A 272 21.16 -8.81 -12.07
N VAL A 273 20.84 -8.36 -13.26
CA VAL A 273 20.34 -9.22 -14.34
C VAL A 273 21.35 -9.18 -15.50
N SER A 274 21.71 -10.34 -16.01
CA SER A 274 22.60 -10.44 -17.18
C SER A 274 21.80 -10.17 -18.44
N TYR A 275 22.24 -9.18 -19.20
CA TYR A 275 21.63 -8.80 -20.49
C TYR A 275 22.61 -9.04 -21.64
N TYR A 276 22.11 -9.50 -22.78
CA TYR A 276 22.88 -9.83 -23.95
C TYR A 276 22.51 -8.90 -25.10
N LEU A 277 23.49 -8.50 -25.93
CA LEU A 277 23.25 -7.57 -27.05
C LEU A 277 22.31 -8.13 -28.08
N ASN A 278 22.41 -9.43 -28.36
CA ASN A 278 21.61 -10.18 -29.34
C ASN A 278 21.65 -11.68 -29.02
N GLU A 279 20.98 -12.48 -29.83
CA GLU A 279 20.97 -13.96 -29.71
C GLU A 279 22.33 -14.62 -29.96
N GLU A 280 23.25 -13.96 -30.64
CA GLU A 280 24.58 -14.48 -30.99
C GLU A 280 25.63 -14.17 -29.89
N ALA A 281 25.33 -13.21 -28.99
CA ALA A 281 26.24 -12.82 -27.94
C ALA A 281 26.43 -13.96 -26.92
N THR A 282 27.66 -14.39 -26.73
CA THR A 282 28.04 -15.45 -25.75
C THR A 282 28.26 -14.89 -24.35
N GLU A 283 28.64 -13.62 -24.24
CA GLU A 283 28.92 -12.94 -23.00
C GLU A 283 27.89 -11.87 -22.73
N PRO A 284 27.47 -11.71 -21.47
CA PRO A 284 26.58 -10.63 -21.09
C PRO A 284 27.27 -9.29 -21.25
N ARG A 285 26.53 -8.26 -21.59
CA ARG A 285 27.02 -6.89 -21.54
C ARG A 285 27.34 -6.54 -20.08
N PRO A 286 28.51 -5.92 -19.78
CA PRO A 286 28.80 -5.45 -18.44
C PRO A 286 27.70 -4.51 -17.96
N VAL A 287 26.95 -4.92 -16.93
CA VAL A 287 25.92 -4.08 -16.32
C VAL A 287 26.62 -3.03 -15.47
N LYS A 288 26.31 -1.76 -15.71
CA LYS A 288 27.01 -0.61 -15.11
C LYS A 288 26.85 -0.53 -13.60
N ASP A 289 25.81 -1.15 -13.03
CA ASP A 289 25.51 -1.19 -11.61
C ASP A 289 25.00 -2.58 -11.23
N THR A 290 25.91 -3.53 -11.01
CA THR A 290 25.64 -4.73 -10.23
C THR A 290 25.61 -4.35 -8.75
N ASP A 291 24.76 -3.40 -8.39
CA ASP A 291 24.62 -2.99 -7.00
C ASP A 291 23.74 -4.02 -6.29
N TYR A 292 24.34 -5.21 -6.06
CA TYR A 292 23.73 -6.24 -5.21
C TYR A 292 23.53 -5.64 -3.83
N ARG A 293 22.34 -5.07 -3.63
CA ARG A 293 22.00 -4.30 -2.45
C ARG A 293 20.87 -5.01 -1.71
N THR A 294 21.02 -5.08 -0.39
CA THR A 294 19.94 -5.49 0.50
C THR A 294 19.73 -4.40 1.54
N SER A 295 18.50 -3.93 1.72
CA SER A 295 18.15 -3.03 2.79
C SER A 295 16.93 -3.53 3.57
N ASN A 296 16.95 -3.28 4.89
CA ASN A 296 15.82 -3.47 5.78
C ASN A 296 15.53 -2.14 6.47
N TRP A 297 14.35 -1.61 6.22
CA TRP A 297 13.80 -0.44 6.88
C TRP A 297 12.66 -0.84 7.78
N ASN A 298 12.68 -0.35 9.02
CA ASN A 298 11.62 -0.54 9.99
C ASN A 298 11.16 0.83 10.48
N HIS A 299 9.87 1.00 10.57
CA HIS A 299 9.25 2.18 11.17
C HIS A 299 8.19 1.73 12.17
N THR A 300 8.25 2.30 13.37
CA THR A 300 7.24 2.06 14.40
C THR A 300 6.74 3.40 14.92
N ALA A 301 5.42 3.55 14.99
CA ALA A 301 4.78 4.73 15.54
C ALA A 301 3.67 4.35 16.52
N TYR A 302 3.56 5.12 17.59
CA TYR A 302 2.53 5.00 18.63
C TYR A 302 1.82 6.34 18.76
N LEU A 303 0.51 6.34 18.63
CA LEU A 303 -0.35 7.47 18.98
C LEU A 303 -1.24 7.04 20.14
N ILE A 304 -1.04 7.63 21.29
CA ILE A 304 -1.84 7.38 22.48
C ILE A 304 -2.70 8.62 22.75
N ASN A 305 -4.01 8.43 22.81
CA ASN A 305 -4.97 9.47 23.15
C ASN A 305 -5.68 9.09 24.44
N SER A 306 -5.67 9.98 25.43
CA SER A 306 -6.37 9.81 26.68
C SER A 306 -7.23 11.02 26.97
N GLN A 307 -8.46 10.80 27.44
CA GLN A 307 -9.41 11.87 27.73
C GLN A 307 -10.15 11.56 29.01
N LEU A 308 -10.35 12.59 29.83
CA LEU A 308 -11.23 12.56 30.98
C LEU A 308 -12.21 13.73 30.87
N LEU A 309 -13.50 13.41 30.77
CA LEU A 309 -14.54 14.37 30.45
C LEU A 309 -15.64 14.29 31.49
N LEU A 310 -16.08 15.44 32.00
CA LEU A 310 -17.25 15.60 32.83
C LEU A 310 -18.36 16.22 31.99
N ASP A 311 -19.46 15.50 31.84
CA ASP A 311 -20.57 15.85 30.94
C ASP A 311 -21.83 16.03 31.79
N TYR A 312 -22.37 17.25 31.77
CA TYR A 312 -23.62 17.59 32.46
C TYR A 312 -24.72 17.95 31.46
N ASN A 313 -25.85 17.33 31.56
CA ASN A 313 -27.03 17.67 30.76
C ASN A 313 -28.30 17.39 31.56
N LYS A 314 -29.04 18.45 31.88
CA LYS A 314 -30.29 18.32 32.68
C LYS A 314 -31.31 19.38 32.26
N THR A 315 -32.55 18.94 32.15
CA THR A 315 -33.69 19.81 31.86
C THR A 315 -34.41 20.19 33.16
N PHE A 316 -34.60 21.50 33.36
CA PHE A 316 -35.30 22.11 34.45
C PHE A 316 -36.54 22.84 33.93
N GLY A 317 -37.68 22.21 33.96
CA GLY A 317 -38.90 22.77 33.38
C GLY A 317 -38.75 22.95 31.86
N LYS A 318 -38.72 24.22 31.41
CA LYS A 318 -38.52 24.57 29.98
C LYS A 318 -37.05 24.88 29.60
N HIS A 319 -36.14 24.85 30.57
CA HIS A 319 -34.75 25.19 30.36
C HIS A 319 -33.90 23.92 30.32
N ASN A 320 -33.08 23.79 29.27
CA ASN A 320 -32.06 22.74 29.17
C ASN A 320 -30.70 23.36 29.46
N VAL A 321 -29.99 22.81 30.44
CA VAL A 321 -28.66 23.24 30.83
C VAL A 321 -27.68 22.13 30.47
N SER A 322 -26.69 22.46 29.66
CA SER A 322 -25.63 21.54 29.30
C SER A 322 -24.25 22.13 29.60
N GLY A 323 -23.32 21.26 29.94
CA GLY A 323 -21.92 21.64 30.18
C GLY A 323 -21.01 20.47 29.94
N LEU A 324 -19.87 20.75 29.35
CA LEU A 324 -18.80 19.78 29.16
C LEU A 324 -17.49 20.40 29.64
N PHE A 325 -16.80 19.69 30.52
CA PHE A 325 -15.45 20.06 30.95
C PHE A 325 -14.55 18.84 30.83
N GLY A 326 -13.29 19.05 30.39
CA GLY A 326 -12.39 17.92 30.27
C GLY A 326 -10.95 18.25 30.02
N VAL A 327 -10.13 17.24 30.21
CA VAL A 327 -8.71 17.24 29.86
C VAL A 327 -8.46 16.12 28.86
N THR A 328 -7.67 16.44 27.86
CA THR A 328 -7.22 15.48 26.84
C THR A 328 -5.71 15.52 26.74
N ASN A 329 -5.12 14.37 26.55
CA ASN A 329 -3.69 14.25 26.24
C ASN A 329 -3.51 13.35 25.02
N GLU A 330 -2.71 13.81 24.08
CA GLU A 330 -2.28 13.05 22.92
C GLU A 330 -0.75 12.96 22.93
N SER A 331 -0.22 11.76 22.86
CA SER A 331 1.21 11.51 22.77
C SER A 331 1.50 10.72 21.50
N PHE A 332 2.37 11.24 20.66
CA PHE A 332 2.87 10.59 19.47
C PHE A 332 4.37 10.30 19.63
N THR A 333 4.75 9.09 19.33
CA THR A 333 6.17 8.67 19.28
C THR A 333 6.37 7.87 18.03
N SER A 334 7.41 8.17 17.28
CA SER A 334 7.82 7.36 16.12
C SER A 334 9.32 7.15 16.14
N SER A 335 9.74 6.01 15.62
CA SER A 335 11.13 5.70 15.35
C SER A 335 11.24 4.96 14.03
N SER A 336 12.32 5.22 13.30
CA SER A 336 12.66 4.49 12.09
C SER A 336 14.14 4.16 12.05
N ASN A 337 14.46 3.00 11.52
CA ASN A 337 15.83 2.60 11.25
C ASN A 337 15.93 1.92 9.89
N GLU A 338 17.05 2.11 9.23
CA GLU A 338 17.38 1.44 7.98
C GLU A 338 18.81 0.91 8.04
N ILE A 339 18.97 -0.33 7.62
CA ILE A 339 20.28 -0.96 7.43
C ILE A 339 20.37 -1.38 5.98
N GLU A 340 21.41 -0.92 5.30
CA GLU A 340 21.73 -1.28 3.93
C GLU A 340 23.09 -1.94 3.86
N LYS A 341 23.20 -3.01 3.08
CA LYS A 341 24.45 -3.65 2.69
C LYS A 341 24.55 -3.73 1.18
N LYS A 342 25.75 -3.48 0.66
CA LYS A 342 26.08 -3.59 -0.77
C LYS A 342 27.09 -4.71 -0.97
N GLY A 343 27.15 -5.24 -2.19
CA GLY A 343 28.08 -6.32 -2.56
C GLY A 343 27.70 -7.67 -1.96
N VAL A 344 26.41 -7.90 -1.67
CA VAL A 344 25.90 -9.19 -1.18
C VAL A 344 25.84 -10.17 -2.34
N ASP A 345 26.45 -11.35 -2.20
CA ASP A 345 26.44 -12.39 -3.23
C ASP A 345 25.00 -12.79 -3.60
N PRO A 346 24.60 -12.68 -4.88
CA PRO A 346 23.24 -12.99 -5.33
C PRO A 346 22.89 -14.48 -5.22
N ASP A 347 23.89 -15.37 -5.34
CA ASP A 347 23.68 -16.82 -5.45
C ASP A 347 23.44 -17.48 -4.08
N LEU A 348 23.80 -16.80 -3.02
CA LEU A 348 23.69 -17.38 -1.65
C LEU A 348 22.26 -17.53 -1.14
N GLY A 349 21.23 -17.18 -1.89
CA GLY A 349 19.82 -17.39 -1.50
C GLY A 349 19.45 -16.81 -0.12
N ILE A 350 20.34 -16.01 0.45
CA ILE A 350 20.20 -15.44 1.79
C ILE A 350 18.98 -14.54 1.78
N GLY A 351 18.05 -14.87 2.64
CA GLY A 351 16.90 -14.02 2.91
C GLY A 351 17.34 -12.61 3.29
N THR A 352 16.37 -11.74 3.33
CA THR A 352 16.53 -10.31 3.66
C THR A 352 17.08 -10.05 5.06
N ASP A 353 17.51 -11.07 5.80
CA ASP A 353 18.13 -10.87 7.12
C ASP A 353 19.58 -10.41 6.98
N ILE A 354 19.73 -9.09 7.04
CA ILE A 354 21.03 -8.41 6.93
C ILE A 354 21.92 -8.69 8.12
N THR A 355 21.36 -9.03 9.26
CA THR A 355 22.14 -9.15 10.52
C THR A 355 23.08 -10.32 10.49
N ASN A 356 22.73 -11.39 9.78
CA ASN A 356 23.49 -12.64 9.74
C ASN A 356 24.31 -12.86 8.46
N SER A 357 24.21 -12.00 7.44
CA SER A 357 25.00 -12.17 6.23
C SER A 357 26.44 -11.67 6.45
N THR A 358 27.32 -12.62 6.76
CA THR A 358 28.77 -12.36 6.85
C THR A 358 29.50 -12.67 5.54
N VAL A 359 28.81 -13.09 4.51
CA VAL A 359 29.36 -13.63 3.27
C VAL A 359 29.31 -12.59 2.16
N GLY A 360 30.41 -12.39 1.48
CA GLY A 360 30.59 -11.43 0.38
C GLY A 360 31.43 -10.21 0.79
N ASN A 361 32.02 -9.56 -0.20
CA ASN A 361 32.72 -8.28 -0.02
C ASN A 361 31.67 -7.16 0.18
N ILE A 362 31.26 -6.91 1.41
CA ILE A 362 30.34 -5.83 1.74
C ILE A 362 31.04 -4.50 1.48
N THR A 363 30.69 -3.83 0.38
CA THR A 363 31.34 -2.59 -0.04
C THR A 363 30.74 -1.33 0.59
N GLY A 364 29.55 -1.44 1.22
CA GLY A 364 28.93 -0.31 1.90
C GLY A 364 27.93 -0.76 2.97
N LYS A 365 27.84 0.00 4.04
CA LYS A 365 26.86 -0.16 5.10
C LYS A 365 26.33 1.21 5.49
N THR A 366 25.02 1.39 5.41
CA THR A 366 24.35 2.59 5.88
C THR A 366 23.41 2.25 7.03
N PHE A 367 23.52 3.02 8.09
CA PHE A 367 22.62 2.95 9.24
C PHE A 367 22.00 4.32 9.44
N VAL A 368 20.68 4.37 9.49
CA VAL A 368 19.90 5.58 9.80
C VAL A 368 19.00 5.24 10.96
N ASP A 369 19.04 6.05 12.02
CA ASP A 369 18.14 5.95 13.17
C ASP A 369 17.53 7.33 13.42
N GLU A 370 16.21 7.39 13.32
CA GLU A 370 15.45 8.63 13.52
C GLU A 370 14.35 8.38 14.55
N SER A 371 14.21 9.30 15.49
CA SER A 371 13.14 9.26 16.49
C SER A 371 12.47 10.62 16.63
N ASN A 372 11.16 10.60 16.85
CA ASN A 372 10.37 11.80 17.10
C ASN A 372 9.37 11.53 18.22
N ARG A 373 9.19 12.52 19.10
CA ARG A 373 8.20 12.47 20.17
C ARG A 373 7.53 13.80 20.32
N THR A 374 6.19 13.79 20.30
CA THR A 374 5.36 14.97 20.59
C THR A 374 4.30 14.63 21.62
N SER A 375 3.93 15.62 22.45
CA SER A 375 2.83 15.47 23.39
C SER A 375 2.02 16.76 23.42
N LEU A 376 0.70 16.64 23.36
CA LEU A 376 -0.24 17.75 23.41
C LEU A 376 -1.24 17.50 24.52
N THR A 377 -1.32 18.42 25.49
CA THR A 377 -2.36 18.41 26.52
C THR A 377 -3.29 19.61 26.31
N SER A 378 -4.58 19.37 26.33
CA SER A 378 -5.60 20.39 26.11
C SER A 378 -6.66 20.35 27.22
N LEU A 379 -7.11 21.54 27.63
CA LEU A 379 -8.28 21.73 28.45
C LEU A 379 -9.43 22.17 27.54
N LEU A 380 -10.61 21.62 27.76
CA LEU A 380 -11.80 22.01 27.01
C LEU A 380 -12.95 22.29 27.96
N GLY A 381 -13.75 23.32 27.61
CA GLY A 381 -14.94 23.67 28.33
C GLY A 381 -16.01 24.19 27.38
N ARG A 382 -17.25 23.79 27.60
CA ARG A 382 -18.42 24.26 26.85
C ARG A 382 -19.60 24.37 27.80
N VAL A 383 -20.39 25.44 27.67
CA VAL A 383 -21.66 25.66 28.34
C VAL A 383 -22.72 25.98 27.29
N GLY A 384 -23.92 25.44 27.46
CA GLY A 384 -25.06 25.65 26.55
C GLY A 384 -26.40 25.55 27.27
#